data_d22f0a6256d5035e96f4e6f5e62964ce
#
_entry.id   d22f0a6256d5035e96f4e6f5e62964ce
#
_cell.length_a   1.000
_cell.length_b   1.000
_cell.length_c   1.000
_cell.angle_alpha   90.00
_cell.angle_beta   90.00
_cell.angle_gamma   90.00
#
_symmetry.space_group_name_H-M   'P 1'
#
loop_
_entity.id
_entity.type
_entity.pdbx_description
1 polymer ?
#
loop_
_entity_poly.entity_id
_entity_poly.type
_entity_poly.pdbx_seq_one_letter_code
_entity_poly.pdbx_strand_id
1 'polypeptide(L)'
;MNDVDTASTTTYGVIAGDMYDWSDLADARTLPRGPVLTRLAVATASGASHLLVVGPHDLDLLDAAVGRAAATTVLLRAHSDAETVSGRYAAGSVDVVCGDLRSWTPDRPVDAVLALDGFGRVATIDSAPADWHAISDHLAGVATPEARLAVAVPNPASPLAQLRAVAPEAANDNTAWSFPVHDRSIPRSLADAAARFEGRGHTLWPEVDAPTLAAVPEACSMALAIAHGRPSDTPTLREVQPALGQALDTLGAAAAAGGWLVTRGLAPVPSVLGVDRTGEETTWVAAERSWLVEAMRDSARRDASGLRRHVRLLRDAVDGAPERWCGLQVDEIGLDAGVVVPVHESAVKLAESADEIFLGLLDELAAFLCVTGWRHPWPAGRGRDELTVLLAATIDMTVTPADVRQVRRRRESALASTGMTPVVASRPVSTDADPSERQKLKDENEALRGQVTWFKQQMRQRQTMTHEVRMAARRDVAALNSRIKELEEQLSAGRATPVSRVSKRASDLLRRVRGRCARVPGARRAARLLRRVLGGRR
;
A
#
# COMPACT_ATOMS: atom_id res chain seq x y z
N MET A 1 6.94 39.67 42.21
CA MET A 1 6.61 38.29 41.84
C MET A 1 7.13 38.15 40.45
N ASN A 2 8.36 37.60 40.33
CA ASN A 2 9.09 37.53 39.06
C ASN A 2 8.64 36.23 38.35
N ASP A 3 7.94 36.37 37.26
CA ASP A 3 7.79 35.30 36.28
C ASP A 3 9.17 34.98 35.70
N VAL A 4 9.71 33.87 36.15
CA VAL A 4 10.87 33.26 35.52
C VAL A 4 10.33 32.56 34.28
N ASP A 5 10.45 33.24 33.14
CA ASP A 5 10.39 32.61 31.83
C ASP A 5 11.48 31.53 31.80
N THR A 6 11.10 30.29 32.11
CA THR A 6 11.92 29.12 31.78
C THR A 6 11.87 28.98 30.28
N ALA A 7 12.79 29.67 29.57
CA ALA A 7 13.12 29.37 28.20
C ALA A 7 13.43 27.87 28.13
N SER A 8 12.50 27.11 27.59
CA SER A 8 12.70 25.71 27.22
C SER A 8 13.88 25.67 26.26
N THR A 9 15.01 25.20 26.72
CA THR A 9 16.18 24.95 25.86
C THR A 9 15.79 23.83 24.92
N THR A 10 15.33 24.20 23.71
CA THR A 10 15.06 23.23 22.65
C THR A 10 16.33 22.44 22.38
N THR A 11 16.27 21.13 22.53
CA THR A 11 17.40 20.19 22.33
C THR A 11 17.50 19.71 20.89
N TYR A 12 16.77 20.33 19.98
CA TYR A 12 16.74 20.00 18.53
C TYR A 12 16.86 21.25 17.68
N GLY A 13 17.37 21.08 16.45
CA GLY A 13 17.47 22.15 15.46
C GLY A 13 16.11 22.42 14.83
N VAL A 14 15.79 23.71 14.60
CA VAL A 14 14.57 24.14 13.91
C VAL A 14 14.93 24.79 12.59
N ILE A 15 14.27 24.37 11.52
CA ILE A 15 14.41 24.94 10.18
C ILE A 15 13.07 25.47 9.68
N ALA A 16 13.07 26.16 8.55
CA ALA A 16 11.84 26.74 7.99
C ALA A 16 10.74 25.68 7.76
N GLY A 17 9.49 26.04 8.07
CA GLY A 17 8.31 25.23 7.80
C GLY A 17 8.02 24.18 8.87
N ASP A 18 8.27 24.45 10.11
CA ASP A 18 7.91 23.62 11.26
C ASP A 18 6.40 23.64 11.58
N MET A 19 5.91 22.60 12.27
CA MET A 19 4.50 22.46 12.65
C MET A 19 4.38 22.35 14.18
N TYR A 20 3.84 23.39 14.82
CA TYR A 20 3.76 23.48 16.28
C TYR A 20 2.68 22.57 16.90
N ASP A 21 1.48 22.60 16.36
CA ASP A 21 0.31 21.92 16.93
C ASP A 21 0.01 20.61 16.20
N TRP A 22 1.04 19.82 15.88
CA TRP A 22 0.91 18.60 15.12
C TRP A 22 1.74 17.47 15.73
N SER A 23 1.33 16.22 15.52
CA SER A 23 2.13 15.05 15.81
C SER A 23 1.82 13.95 14.81
N ASP A 24 2.85 13.53 14.09
CA ASP A 24 2.77 12.34 13.21
C ASP A 24 3.03 11.05 14.02
N LEU A 25 3.76 11.12 15.13
CA LEU A 25 4.02 9.98 16.02
C LEU A 25 2.79 9.56 16.84
N ALA A 26 1.79 10.44 16.98
CA ALA A 26 0.57 10.12 17.74
C ALA A 26 -0.25 8.99 17.11
N ASP A 27 -0.15 8.79 15.79
CA ASP A 27 -0.80 7.67 15.09
C ASP A 27 0.18 6.50 14.88
N ALA A 28 0.46 5.78 15.95
CA ALA A 28 1.38 4.64 15.94
C ALA A 28 1.00 3.53 14.93
N ARG A 29 -0.27 3.46 14.49
CA ARG A 29 -0.74 2.45 13.54
C ARG A 29 -0.24 2.68 12.12
N THR A 30 0.08 3.92 11.77
CA THR A 30 0.54 4.31 10.44
C THR A 30 2.05 4.53 10.36
N LEU A 31 2.78 4.28 11.45
CA LEU A 31 4.23 4.39 11.47
C LEU A 31 4.90 3.14 10.89
N PRO A 32 6.00 3.31 10.12
CA PRO A 32 6.84 2.20 9.69
C PRO A 32 7.32 1.39 10.88
N ARG A 33 7.00 0.09 10.92
CA ARG A 33 7.30 -0.80 12.03
C ARG A 33 7.43 -2.26 11.60
N GLY A 34 7.83 -3.09 12.52
CA GLY A 34 7.88 -4.54 12.35
C GLY A 34 9.22 -5.07 11.87
N PRO A 35 9.45 -6.40 12.00
CA PRO A 35 10.76 -7.02 11.80
C PRO A 35 11.36 -6.80 10.41
N VAL A 36 10.54 -6.86 9.36
CA VAL A 36 11.01 -6.65 7.96
C VAL A 36 11.61 -5.25 7.79
N LEU A 37 10.89 -4.21 8.24
CA LEU A 37 11.39 -2.84 8.13
C LEU A 37 12.54 -2.57 9.10
N THR A 38 12.51 -3.15 10.30
CA THR A 38 13.62 -3.05 11.28
C THR A 38 14.90 -3.64 10.69
N ARG A 39 14.84 -4.81 10.05
CA ARG A 39 16.02 -5.38 9.38
C ARG A 39 16.56 -4.50 8.27
N LEU A 40 15.67 -3.94 7.45
CA LEU A 40 16.07 -3.02 6.38
C LEU A 40 16.71 -1.75 6.95
N ALA A 41 16.16 -1.22 8.04
CA ALA A 41 16.70 -0.06 8.75
C ALA A 41 18.11 -0.37 9.30
N VAL A 42 18.28 -1.50 9.98
CA VAL A 42 19.59 -1.98 10.46
C VAL A 42 20.57 -2.16 9.32
N ALA A 43 20.18 -2.81 8.22
CA ALA A 43 21.05 -3.02 7.07
C ALA A 43 21.46 -1.69 6.41
N THR A 44 20.56 -0.72 6.34
CA THR A 44 20.83 0.62 5.80
C THR A 44 21.80 1.39 6.69
N ALA A 45 21.59 1.35 8.00
CA ALA A 45 22.37 2.09 8.98
C ALA A 45 23.75 1.48 9.26
N SER A 46 23.91 0.14 9.12
CA SER A 46 25.12 -0.58 9.57
C SER A 46 26.39 -0.07 8.94
N GLY A 47 27.29 0.52 9.76
CA GLY A 47 28.57 1.07 9.33
C GLY A 47 28.45 2.38 8.52
N ALA A 48 27.30 3.07 8.58
CA ALA A 48 27.18 4.43 8.04
C ALA A 48 27.99 5.40 8.90
N SER A 49 28.69 6.31 8.25
CA SER A 49 29.31 7.45 8.92
C SER A 49 28.26 8.52 9.26
N HIS A 50 27.25 8.69 8.41
CA HIS A 50 26.13 9.59 8.65
C HIS A 50 24.83 9.06 8.07
N LEU A 51 23.93 8.63 8.94
CA LEU A 51 22.58 8.20 8.61
C LEU A 51 21.61 9.39 8.65
N LEU A 52 20.85 9.59 7.59
CA LEU A 52 19.67 10.46 7.57
C LEU A 52 18.40 9.62 7.67
N VAL A 53 17.60 9.86 8.70
CA VAL A 53 16.25 9.31 8.83
C VAL A 53 15.23 10.37 8.47
N VAL A 54 14.37 10.11 7.51
CA VAL A 54 13.43 11.07 6.92
C VAL A 54 11.99 10.70 7.28
N GLY A 55 11.32 11.58 8.01
CA GLY A 55 9.95 11.40 8.45
C GLY A 55 9.80 10.56 9.73
N PRO A 56 8.56 10.38 10.20
CA PRO A 56 8.27 9.66 11.45
C PRO A 56 8.44 8.16 11.26
N HIS A 57 8.99 7.50 12.28
CA HIS A 57 9.17 6.07 12.36
C HIS A 57 8.78 5.57 13.75
N ASP A 58 8.41 4.32 13.86
CA ASP A 58 8.27 3.66 15.17
C ASP A 58 9.57 3.78 15.95
N LEU A 59 9.47 4.05 17.25
CA LEU A 59 10.63 4.35 18.09
C LEU A 59 11.57 3.15 18.26
N ASP A 60 11.05 1.91 18.27
CA ASP A 60 11.87 0.72 18.38
C ASP A 60 12.64 0.45 17.08
N LEU A 61 12.02 0.72 15.94
CA LEU A 61 12.70 0.69 14.64
C LEU A 61 13.81 1.75 14.57
N LEU A 62 13.52 2.95 15.04
CA LEU A 62 14.49 4.04 15.09
C LEU A 62 15.67 3.69 15.99
N ASP A 63 15.44 3.14 17.19
CA ASP A 63 16.49 2.66 18.10
C ASP A 63 17.40 1.63 17.44
N ALA A 64 16.79 0.67 16.73
CA ALA A 64 17.55 -0.36 16.03
C ALA A 64 18.48 0.19 14.94
N ALA A 65 18.09 1.29 14.28
CA ALA A 65 18.89 1.95 13.25
C ALA A 65 19.97 2.87 13.84
N VAL A 66 19.60 3.72 14.78
CA VAL A 66 20.48 4.73 15.40
C VAL A 66 21.75 4.10 15.97
N GLY A 67 21.63 2.97 16.67
CA GLY A 67 22.79 2.29 17.27
C GLY A 67 23.76 1.66 16.26
N ARG A 68 23.54 1.78 14.96
CA ARG A 68 24.35 1.17 13.88
C ARG A 68 25.16 2.15 13.05
N ALA A 69 24.84 3.42 13.11
CA ALA A 69 25.55 4.50 12.41
C ALA A 69 26.47 5.25 13.37
N ALA A 70 27.57 5.84 12.86
CA ALA A 70 28.45 6.66 13.66
C ALA A 70 27.81 8.00 14.06
N ALA A 71 26.94 8.52 13.22
CA ALA A 71 26.12 9.69 13.48
C ALA A 71 24.77 9.54 12.79
N THR A 72 23.72 10.09 13.40
CA THR A 72 22.36 10.03 12.86
C THR A 72 21.72 11.40 12.92
N THR A 73 21.09 11.82 11.82
CA THR A 73 20.16 12.96 11.80
C THR A 73 18.76 12.42 11.57
N VAL A 74 17.83 12.83 12.43
CA VAL A 74 16.39 12.52 12.28
C VAL A 74 15.65 13.78 11.92
N LEU A 75 15.01 13.80 10.76
CA LEU A 75 14.27 14.94 10.25
C LEU A 75 12.77 14.72 10.37
N LEU A 76 12.11 15.57 11.14
CA LEU A 76 10.69 15.55 11.45
C LEU A 76 10.09 16.92 11.13
N ARG A 77 8.79 16.97 10.81
CA ARG A 77 8.13 18.26 10.51
C ARG A 77 7.43 18.89 11.71
N ALA A 78 7.22 18.14 12.80
CA ALA A 78 6.44 18.55 13.95
C ALA A 78 7.31 18.73 15.20
N HIS A 79 7.06 19.79 15.96
CA HIS A 79 7.79 20.11 17.20
C HIS A 79 7.63 19.03 18.27
N SER A 80 6.40 18.59 18.53
CA SER A 80 6.11 17.56 19.53
C SER A 80 6.85 16.23 19.26
N ASP A 81 6.98 15.89 17.98
CA ASP A 81 7.68 14.67 17.55
C ASP A 81 9.20 14.86 17.70
N ALA A 82 9.72 16.03 17.33
CA ALA A 82 11.14 16.36 17.50
C ALA A 82 11.52 16.40 18.98
N GLU A 83 10.66 16.91 19.85
CA GLU A 83 10.85 16.89 21.29
C GLU A 83 10.87 15.47 21.85
N THR A 84 9.91 14.64 21.43
CA THR A 84 9.80 13.22 21.82
C THR A 84 11.06 12.44 21.42
N VAL A 85 11.51 12.58 20.17
CA VAL A 85 12.69 11.87 19.66
C VAL A 85 13.96 12.40 20.31
N SER A 86 14.10 13.73 20.44
CA SER A 86 15.26 14.34 21.11
C SER A 86 15.37 13.94 22.59
N GLY A 87 14.24 13.83 23.30
CA GLY A 87 14.22 13.39 24.68
C GLY A 87 14.58 11.92 24.88
N ARG A 88 14.49 11.09 23.84
CA ARG A 88 14.82 9.65 23.90
C ARG A 88 16.32 9.37 23.87
N TYR A 89 17.10 10.20 23.23
CA TYR A 89 18.53 9.98 23.01
C TYR A 89 19.39 10.92 23.87
N ALA A 90 20.58 10.43 24.26
CA ALA A 90 21.54 11.26 24.96
C ALA A 90 21.97 12.45 24.08
N ALA A 91 22.17 13.60 24.70
CA ALA A 91 22.57 14.82 24.00
C ALA A 91 23.81 14.57 23.12
N GLY A 92 23.69 14.87 21.84
CA GLY A 92 24.74 14.73 20.83
C GLY A 92 24.90 13.33 20.22
N SER A 93 24.07 12.33 20.62
CA SER A 93 24.09 11.01 19.96
C SER A 93 23.24 10.99 18.68
N VAL A 94 22.21 11.80 18.61
CA VAL A 94 21.31 11.96 17.46
C VAL A 94 21.06 13.46 17.28
N ASP A 95 21.22 13.94 16.04
CA ASP A 95 20.83 15.27 15.66
C ASP A 95 19.37 15.24 15.22
N VAL A 96 18.47 15.86 15.99
CA VAL A 96 17.07 15.98 15.62
C VAL A 96 16.84 17.35 14.96
N VAL A 97 16.19 17.35 13.82
CA VAL A 97 15.88 18.56 13.04
C VAL A 97 14.38 18.60 12.79
N CYS A 98 13.76 19.75 13.12
CA CYS A 98 12.33 19.99 12.94
C CYS A 98 12.10 20.97 11.78
N GLY A 99 11.34 20.57 10.76
CA GLY A 99 10.91 21.42 9.65
C GLY A 99 10.78 20.71 8.31
N ASP A 100 10.75 21.48 7.22
CA ASP A 100 10.61 20.95 5.86
C ASP A 100 11.94 20.35 5.35
N LEU A 101 11.90 19.11 4.89
CA LEU A 101 13.08 18.41 4.36
C LEU A 101 13.84 19.19 3.31
N ARG A 102 13.14 19.89 2.41
CA ARG A 102 13.76 20.63 1.29
C ARG A 102 14.52 21.90 1.75
N SER A 103 14.26 22.34 2.97
CA SER A 103 14.96 23.46 3.59
C SER A 103 16.19 23.02 4.39
N TRP A 104 16.38 21.72 4.55
CA TRP A 104 17.51 21.15 5.28
C TRP A 104 18.72 20.93 4.37
N THR A 105 19.88 21.31 4.87
CA THR A 105 21.17 21.04 4.23
C THR A 105 22.10 20.45 5.29
N PRO A 106 22.72 19.29 5.04
CA PRO A 106 23.60 18.67 5.99
C PRO A 106 24.94 19.37 6.09
N ASP A 107 25.53 19.44 7.31
CA ASP A 107 26.87 19.95 7.53
C ASP A 107 27.98 18.99 7.02
N ARG A 108 27.62 17.74 6.81
CA ARG A 108 28.50 16.67 6.33
C ARG A 108 27.74 15.75 5.37
N PRO A 109 28.43 15.10 4.41
CA PRO A 109 27.79 14.20 3.47
C PRO A 109 27.01 13.08 4.17
N VAL A 110 25.84 12.74 3.61
CA VAL A 110 25.00 11.62 4.06
C VAL A 110 25.38 10.38 3.24
N ASP A 111 25.78 9.30 3.90
CA ASP A 111 26.15 8.03 3.25
C ASP A 111 25.14 6.90 3.49
N ALA A 112 24.06 7.18 4.24
CA ALA A 112 22.91 6.31 4.36
C ALA A 112 21.60 7.12 4.51
N VAL A 113 20.53 6.72 3.81
CA VAL A 113 19.21 7.36 3.87
C VAL A 113 18.15 6.31 4.18
N LEU A 114 17.35 6.57 5.21
CA LEU A 114 16.23 5.78 5.64
C LEU A 114 14.95 6.61 5.56
N ALA A 115 14.04 6.28 4.63
CA ALA A 115 12.76 6.96 4.43
C ALA A 115 11.63 5.92 4.27
N LEU A 116 11.36 5.16 5.33
CA LEU A 116 10.38 4.06 5.29
C LEU A 116 8.93 4.56 5.39
N ASP A 117 8.73 5.82 5.75
CA ASP A 117 7.43 6.51 5.70
C ASP A 117 7.14 7.18 4.35
N GLY A 118 8.03 7.02 3.39
CA GLY A 118 7.96 7.74 2.13
C GLY A 118 8.15 9.23 2.30
N PHE A 119 7.45 10.02 1.48
CA PHE A 119 7.61 11.48 1.45
C PHE A 119 6.32 12.26 1.75
N GLY A 120 5.28 11.59 2.21
CA GLY A 120 4.00 12.24 2.53
C GLY A 120 4.08 13.17 3.75
N ARG A 121 4.98 12.85 4.70
CA ARG A 121 5.13 13.56 5.99
C ARG A 121 6.47 14.29 6.14
N VAL A 122 6.98 14.86 5.06
CA VAL A 122 8.27 15.60 5.04
C VAL A 122 8.12 17.07 4.65
N ALA A 123 6.95 17.46 4.17
CA ALA A 123 6.59 18.84 3.87
C ALA A 123 5.65 19.37 4.94
N THR A 124 5.72 20.68 5.20
CA THR A 124 4.90 21.38 6.17
C THR A 124 3.74 22.11 5.50
N ILE A 125 2.78 22.57 6.28
CA ILE A 125 1.56 23.21 5.75
C ILE A 125 1.87 24.51 4.98
N ASP A 126 2.91 25.22 5.37
CA ASP A 126 3.32 26.48 4.74
C ASP A 126 4.21 26.28 3.52
N SER A 127 4.62 25.03 3.26
CA SER A 127 5.47 24.69 2.12
C SER A 127 4.65 24.31 0.91
N ALA A 128 5.27 24.34 -0.27
CA ALA A 128 4.67 23.70 -1.44
C ALA A 128 4.43 22.21 -1.15
N PRO A 129 3.32 21.62 -1.64
CA PRO A 129 3.05 20.21 -1.44
C PRO A 129 4.23 19.32 -1.81
N ALA A 130 4.45 18.26 -1.06
CA ALA A 130 5.49 17.29 -1.34
C ALA A 130 5.33 16.76 -2.78
N ASP A 131 6.44 16.71 -3.52
CA ASP A 131 6.49 16.19 -4.88
C ASP A 131 7.62 15.17 -4.95
N TRP A 132 7.32 13.97 -5.43
CA TRP A 132 8.25 12.85 -5.47
C TRP A 132 9.58 13.21 -6.14
N HIS A 133 9.50 13.87 -7.29
CA HIS A 133 10.71 14.21 -8.04
C HIS A 133 11.52 15.28 -7.30
N ALA A 134 10.88 16.32 -6.80
CA ALA A 134 11.57 17.41 -6.11
C ALA A 134 12.27 16.92 -4.82
N ILE A 135 11.62 16.03 -4.05
CA ILE A 135 12.19 15.48 -2.83
C ILE A 135 13.31 14.49 -3.14
N SER A 136 13.13 13.61 -4.12
CA SER A 136 14.18 12.68 -4.52
C SER A 136 15.40 13.39 -5.12
N ASP A 137 15.22 14.52 -5.86
CA ASP A 137 16.32 15.36 -6.32
C ASP A 137 17.09 15.99 -5.15
N HIS A 138 16.35 16.49 -4.16
CA HIS A 138 16.97 17.05 -2.96
C HIS A 138 17.78 15.97 -2.20
N LEU A 139 17.21 14.79 -1.97
CA LEU A 139 17.91 13.68 -1.33
C LEU A 139 19.15 13.24 -2.13
N ALA A 140 19.05 13.17 -3.45
CA ALA A 140 20.22 12.89 -4.30
C ALA A 140 21.31 13.95 -4.19
N GLY A 141 20.93 15.21 -3.94
CA GLY A 141 21.87 16.32 -3.76
C GLY A 141 22.58 16.34 -2.40
N VAL A 142 21.93 15.81 -1.35
CA VAL A 142 22.51 15.77 0.01
C VAL A 142 23.20 14.45 0.35
N ALA A 143 22.87 13.38 -0.35
CA ALA A 143 23.49 12.08 -0.18
C ALA A 143 24.71 11.91 -1.10
N THR A 144 25.67 11.10 -0.67
CA THR A 144 26.79 10.70 -1.53
C THR A 144 26.30 9.82 -2.68
N PRO A 145 27.01 9.76 -3.83
CA PRO A 145 26.62 8.90 -4.95
C PRO A 145 26.52 7.42 -4.57
N GLU A 146 27.35 6.97 -3.64
CA GLU A 146 27.41 5.59 -3.14
C GLU A 146 26.51 5.37 -1.92
N ALA A 147 25.74 6.36 -1.50
CA ALA A 147 24.91 6.28 -0.31
C ALA A 147 23.97 5.08 -0.37
N ARG A 148 23.89 4.35 0.74
CA ARG A 148 22.90 3.31 0.93
C ARG A 148 21.53 3.94 1.13
N LEU A 149 20.51 3.31 0.58
CA LEU A 149 19.19 3.87 0.61
C LEU A 149 18.14 2.78 0.82
N ALA A 150 17.16 3.07 1.69
CA ALA A 150 15.91 2.34 1.79
C ALA A 150 14.75 3.36 1.84
N VAL A 151 13.91 3.34 0.81
CA VAL A 151 12.72 4.20 0.70
C VAL A 151 11.50 3.31 0.49
N ALA A 152 10.55 3.36 1.42
CA ALA A 152 9.28 2.67 1.28
C ALA A 152 8.16 3.68 1.01
N VAL A 153 7.25 3.33 0.11
CA VAL A 153 6.12 4.20 -0.28
C VAL A 153 4.85 3.38 -0.46
N PRO A 154 3.68 3.92 -0.11
CA PRO A 154 2.41 3.23 -0.32
C PRO A 154 2.13 3.04 -1.82
N ASN A 155 1.42 1.96 -2.15
CA ASN A 155 0.85 1.77 -3.47
C ASN A 155 -0.64 2.18 -3.44
N PRO A 156 -0.99 3.38 -3.90
CA PRO A 156 -2.38 3.85 -3.86
C PRO A 156 -3.31 3.10 -4.81
N ALA A 157 -2.77 2.40 -5.80
CA ALA A 157 -3.54 1.58 -6.74
C ALA A 157 -3.80 0.15 -6.21
N SER A 158 -3.18 -0.23 -5.09
CA SER A 158 -3.40 -1.54 -4.48
C SER A 158 -4.88 -1.78 -4.18
N PRO A 159 -5.44 -2.97 -4.51
CA PRO A 159 -6.79 -3.34 -4.11
C PRO A 159 -7.03 -3.21 -2.60
N LEU A 160 -6.02 -3.50 -1.77
CA LEU A 160 -6.11 -3.31 -0.33
C LEU A 160 -6.31 -1.84 0.04
N ALA A 161 -5.52 -0.93 -0.52
CA ALA A 161 -5.66 0.51 -0.30
C ALA A 161 -7.03 1.05 -0.77
N GLN A 162 -7.55 0.52 -1.89
CA GLN A 162 -8.84 0.92 -2.46
C GLN A 162 -10.05 0.40 -1.66
N LEU A 163 -9.90 -0.70 -0.95
CA LEU A 163 -10.98 -1.37 -0.21
C LEU A 163 -10.87 -1.17 1.30
N ARG A 164 -9.89 -0.40 1.76
CA ARG A 164 -9.71 -0.07 3.17
C ARG A 164 -10.97 0.61 3.71
N ALA A 165 -11.49 0.12 4.81
CA ALA A 165 -12.57 0.79 5.52
C ALA A 165 -11.99 1.95 6.34
N VAL A 166 -12.58 3.12 6.21
CA VAL A 166 -12.22 4.28 7.05
C VAL A 166 -12.98 4.15 8.36
N ALA A 167 -12.29 4.19 9.48
CA ALA A 167 -12.93 4.18 10.79
C ALA A 167 -13.88 5.39 10.93
N PRO A 168 -15.04 5.24 11.61
CA PRO A 168 -16.00 6.33 11.76
C PRO A 168 -15.40 7.60 12.38
N GLU A 169 -14.45 7.45 13.29
CA GLU A 169 -13.72 8.55 13.92
C GLU A 169 -12.83 9.29 12.91
N ALA A 170 -12.19 8.57 12.01
CA ALA A 170 -11.36 9.14 10.95
C ALA A 170 -12.20 9.72 9.80
N ALA A 171 -13.48 9.35 9.68
CA ALA A 171 -14.36 9.89 8.65
C ALA A 171 -14.69 11.38 8.84
N ASN A 172 -14.45 11.92 10.03
CA ASN A 172 -14.59 13.35 10.32
C ASN A 172 -13.32 14.16 9.99
N ASP A 173 -12.21 13.49 9.71
CA ASP A 173 -10.98 14.11 9.27
C ASP A 173 -11.00 14.25 7.74
N ASN A 174 -10.86 15.47 7.24
CA ASN A 174 -10.83 15.77 5.81
C ASN A 174 -9.69 15.03 5.08
N THR A 175 -8.65 14.63 5.79
CA THR A 175 -7.52 13.86 5.23
C THR A 175 -7.91 12.42 4.90
N ALA A 176 -8.84 11.82 5.66
CA ALA A 176 -9.32 10.45 5.45
C ALA A 176 -10.10 10.28 4.13
N TRP A 177 -10.56 11.35 3.52
CA TRP A 177 -11.33 11.37 2.27
C TRP A 177 -10.49 11.74 1.04
N SER A 178 -9.21 12.05 1.21
CA SER A 178 -8.33 12.33 0.07
C SER A 178 -7.99 11.02 -0.63
N PHE A 179 -8.44 10.89 -1.89
CA PHE A 179 -8.01 9.80 -2.74
C PHE A 179 -6.50 9.94 -3.00
N PRO A 180 -5.67 8.96 -2.65
CA PRO A 180 -4.23 8.99 -2.86
C PRO A 180 -3.81 9.12 -4.34
N VAL A 181 -4.75 8.98 -5.27
CA VAL A 181 -4.56 9.09 -6.72
C VAL A 181 -3.96 10.43 -7.17
N HIS A 182 -4.03 11.46 -6.33
CA HIS A 182 -3.48 12.79 -6.63
C HIS A 182 -2.30 13.18 -5.74
N ASP A 183 -1.85 12.28 -4.90
CA ASP A 183 -0.69 12.52 -4.05
C ASP A 183 0.58 12.55 -4.90
N ARG A 184 1.22 13.73 -4.96
CA ARG A 184 2.45 13.93 -5.71
C ARG A 184 3.69 13.42 -4.99
N SER A 185 3.59 13.13 -3.69
CA SER A 185 4.68 12.56 -2.90
C SER A 185 4.91 11.08 -3.20
N ILE A 186 4.02 10.44 -3.98
CA ILE A 186 4.07 9.03 -4.35
C ILE A 186 4.56 8.90 -5.80
N PRO A 187 5.50 7.98 -6.10
CA PRO A 187 5.95 7.69 -7.46
C PRO A 187 4.81 7.06 -8.29
N ARG A 188 4.92 7.13 -9.60
CA ARG A 188 3.90 6.57 -10.51
C ARG A 188 3.88 5.06 -10.55
N SER A 189 5.01 4.43 -10.26
CA SER A 189 5.19 2.98 -10.25
C SER A 189 6.44 2.60 -9.48
N LEU A 190 6.57 1.32 -9.13
CA LEU A 190 7.80 0.77 -8.57
C LEU A 190 9.00 0.96 -9.52
N ALA A 191 8.79 0.82 -10.82
CA ALA A 191 9.85 1.03 -11.81
C ALA A 191 10.32 2.49 -11.85
N ASP A 192 9.40 3.45 -11.75
CA ASP A 192 9.71 4.88 -11.66
C ASP A 192 10.51 5.20 -10.39
N ALA A 193 10.09 4.64 -9.25
CA ALA A 193 10.80 4.78 -7.98
C ALA A 193 12.21 4.17 -8.03
N ALA A 194 12.33 2.95 -8.55
CA ALA A 194 13.61 2.26 -8.64
C ALA A 194 14.58 2.97 -9.59
N ALA A 195 14.10 3.42 -10.75
CA ALA A 195 14.91 4.17 -11.72
C ALA A 195 15.42 5.49 -11.14
N ARG A 196 14.59 6.17 -10.33
CA ARG A 196 14.95 7.48 -9.74
C ARG A 196 16.13 7.40 -8.79
N PHE A 197 16.23 6.34 -8.01
CA PHE A 197 17.29 6.12 -7.05
C PHE A 197 18.38 5.16 -7.55
N GLU A 198 18.34 4.76 -8.83
CA GLU A 198 19.22 3.73 -9.39
C GLU A 198 19.28 2.47 -8.50
N GLY A 199 18.12 2.14 -7.93
CA GLY A 199 17.97 1.13 -6.91
C GLY A 199 17.23 -0.12 -7.40
N ARG A 200 17.16 -1.11 -6.51
CA ARG A 200 16.39 -2.33 -6.70
C ARG A 200 14.99 -2.14 -6.10
N GLY A 201 13.95 -2.43 -6.90
CA GLY A 201 12.58 -2.38 -6.45
C GLY A 201 12.13 -3.68 -5.78
N HIS A 202 11.37 -3.55 -4.69
CA HIS A 202 10.72 -4.64 -3.98
C HIS A 202 9.26 -4.29 -3.72
N THR A 203 8.42 -5.29 -3.56
CA THR A 203 7.02 -5.14 -3.15
C THR A 203 6.89 -5.42 -1.67
N LEU A 204 6.05 -4.67 -0.96
CA LEU A 204 5.75 -4.84 0.46
C LEU A 204 4.33 -5.39 0.65
N TRP A 205 4.18 -6.36 1.54
CA TRP A 205 2.94 -7.07 1.79
C TRP A 205 2.69 -7.31 3.29
N PRO A 206 1.44 -7.28 3.78
CA PRO A 206 0.24 -6.80 3.08
C PRO A 206 0.20 -5.28 2.93
N GLU A 207 0.83 -4.53 3.83
CA GLU A 207 0.82 -3.07 3.95
C GLU A 207 2.24 -2.49 3.96
N VAL A 208 2.39 -1.21 3.67
CA VAL A 208 3.69 -0.55 3.60
C VAL A 208 4.28 -0.25 4.97
N ASP A 209 3.45 0.11 5.93
CA ASP A 209 3.83 0.53 7.28
C ASP A 209 4.15 -0.64 8.22
N ALA A 210 3.52 -1.80 8.01
CA ALA A 210 3.80 -3.00 8.80
C ALA A 210 3.88 -4.26 7.90
N PRO A 211 4.81 -4.31 6.94
CA PRO A 211 4.91 -5.45 6.05
C PRO A 211 5.41 -6.68 6.80
N THR A 212 4.79 -7.80 6.52
CA THR A 212 5.28 -9.10 6.96
C THR A 212 6.18 -9.76 5.92
N LEU A 213 6.21 -9.18 4.71
CA LEU A 213 7.02 -9.67 3.61
C LEU A 213 7.48 -8.53 2.70
N ALA A 214 8.75 -8.59 2.31
CA ALA A 214 9.31 -7.81 1.20
C ALA A 214 9.83 -8.80 0.14
N ALA A 215 9.40 -8.64 -1.11
CA ALA A 215 9.78 -9.56 -2.17
C ALA A 215 10.14 -8.82 -3.46
N VAL A 216 11.08 -9.38 -4.23
CA VAL A 216 11.30 -8.91 -5.61
C VAL A 216 10.03 -9.18 -6.44
N PRO A 217 9.72 -8.37 -7.46
CA PRO A 217 8.48 -8.51 -8.23
C PRO A 217 8.26 -9.92 -8.81
N GLU A 218 9.33 -10.63 -9.13
CA GLU A 218 9.30 -11.97 -9.69
C GLU A 218 8.87 -13.06 -8.69
N ALA A 219 9.04 -12.79 -7.38
CA ALA A 219 8.72 -13.75 -6.30
C ALA A 219 7.35 -13.53 -5.65
N CYS A 220 6.50 -12.70 -6.21
CA CYS A 220 5.34 -12.13 -5.52
C CYS A 220 4.06 -12.95 -5.52
N SER A 221 3.95 -14.03 -6.29
CA SER A 221 2.76 -14.88 -6.17
C SER A 221 2.64 -15.53 -4.79
N MET A 222 3.78 -15.78 -4.15
CA MET A 222 3.83 -16.25 -2.76
C MET A 222 3.45 -15.18 -1.76
N ALA A 223 3.93 -13.95 -1.95
CA ALA A 223 3.60 -12.82 -1.08
C ALA A 223 2.10 -12.62 -0.95
N LEU A 224 1.36 -12.86 -2.03
CA LEU A 224 -0.09 -12.80 -2.04
C LEU A 224 -0.71 -13.84 -1.10
N ALA A 225 -0.27 -15.09 -1.16
CA ALA A 225 -0.80 -16.15 -0.29
C ALA A 225 -0.55 -15.85 1.19
N ILE A 226 0.66 -15.39 1.51
CA ILE A 226 1.06 -15.05 2.87
C ILE A 226 0.25 -13.84 3.39
N ALA A 227 0.07 -12.82 2.56
CA ALA A 227 -0.77 -11.69 2.89
C ALA A 227 -2.24 -12.10 3.14
N HIS A 228 -2.69 -13.16 2.48
CA HIS A 228 -4.02 -13.73 2.67
C HIS A 228 -4.17 -14.51 3.97
N GLY A 229 -3.14 -15.21 4.36
CA GLY A 229 -3.19 -16.11 5.52
C GLY A 229 -3.07 -15.40 6.85
N ARG A 230 -2.74 -14.11 6.87
CA ARG A 230 -2.55 -13.35 8.11
C ARG A 230 -3.70 -12.40 8.34
N PRO A 231 -4.24 -12.33 9.57
CA PRO A 231 -5.24 -11.35 9.90
C PRO A 231 -4.64 -9.96 9.69
N SER A 232 -5.30 -9.13 8.89
CA SER A 232 -4.99 -7.70 8.82
C SER A 232 -5.77 -6.99 9.90
N ASP A 233 -5.11 -6.16 10.68
CA ASP A 233 -5.76 -5.28 11.67
C ASP A 233 -6.55 -4.16 10.96
N THR A 234 -6.37 -4.02 9.65
CA THR A 234 -7.03 -2.99 8.87
C THR A 234 -8.37 -3.51 8.35
N PRO A 235 -9.49 -2.92 8.79
CA PRO A 235 -10.80 -3.30 8.30
C PRO A 235 -10.94 -2.94 6.81
N THR A 236 -11.56 -3.81 6.04
CA THR A 236 -11.85 -3.60 4.63
C THR A 236 -13.36 -3.61 4.37
N LEU A 237 -13.79 -2.86 3.35
CA LEU A 237 -15.21 -2.76 2.98
C LEU A 237 -15.80 -4.07 2.45
N ARG A 238 -14.94 -4.96 1.96
CA ARG A 238 -15.29 -6.31 1.48
C ARG A 238 -14.03 -7.16 1.42
N GLU A 239 -14.20 -8.45 1.17
CA GLU A 239 -13.09 -9.33 0.87
C GLU A 239 -12.22 -8.77 -0.27
N VAL A 240 -10.94 -8.54 0.02
CA VAL A 240 -9.97 -7.98 -0.93
C VAL A 240 -9.30 -9.03 -1.79
N GLN A 241 -9.32 -10.27 -1.35
CA GLN A 241 -8.55 -11.36 -1.95
C GLN A 241 -8.86 -11.61 -3.43
N PRO A 242 -10.14 -11.65 -3.88
CA PRO A 242 -10.42 -11.80 -5.30
C PRO A 242 -9.88 -10.63 -6.14
N ALA A 243 -9.91 -9.41 -5.59
CA ALA A 243 -9.39 -8.22 -6.25
C ALA A 243 -7.86 -8.23 -6.31
N LEU A 244 -7.19 -8.68 -5.24
CA LEU A 244 -5.73 -8.88 -5.22
C LEU A 244 -5.30 -9.94 -6.23
N GLY A 245 -5.97 -11.09 -6.26
CA GLY A 245 -5.71 -12.15 -7.24
C GLY A 245 -5.87 -11.65 -8.67
N GLN A 246 -6.94 -10.92 -8.97
CA GLN A 246 -7.17 -10.34 -10.29
C GLN A 246 -6.11 -9.28 -10.64
N ALA A 247 -5.74 -8.41 -9.70
CA ALA A 247 -4.69 -7.41 -9.93
C ALA A 247 -3.34 -8.07 -10.21
N LEU A 248 -2.99 -9.12 -9.46
CA LEU A 248 -1.78 -9.87 -9.70
C LEU A 248 -1.75 -10.48 -11.11
N ASP A 249 -2.87 -11.08 -11.56
CA ASP A 249 -2.97 -11.73 -12.86
C ASP A 249 -2.94 -10.75 -14.05
N THR A 250 -3.54 -9.58 -13.87
CA THR A 250 -3.74 -8.62 -14.98
C THR A 250 -2.72 -7.50 -15.01
N LEU A 251 -2.25 -7.06 -13.85
CA LEU A 251 -1.38 -5.89 -13.70
C LEU A 251 0.00 -6.24 -13.11
N GLY A 252 0.15 -7.47 -12.59
CA GLY A 252 1.38 -7.95 -11.97
C GLY A 252 1.52 -7.56 -10.51
N ALA A 253 2.56 -8.10 -9.90
CA ALA A 253 2.80 -8.02 -8.46
C ALA A 253 3.01 -6.59 -7.94
N ALA A 254 3.70 -5.76 -8.68
CA ALA A 254 3.94 -4.37 -8.27
C ALA A 254 2.64 -3.57 -8.13
N ALA A 255 1.62 -3.86 -8.97
CA ALA A 255 0.32 -3.21 -8.89
C ALA A 255 -0.56 -3.79 -7.76
N ALA A 256 -0.39 -5.06 -7.41
CA ALA A 256 -1.18 -5.73 -6.37
C ALA A 256 -0.64 -5.47 -4.96
N ALA A 257 0.66 -5.19 -4.80
CA ALA A 257 1.31 -4.99 -3.51
C ALA A 257 0.73 -3.83 -2.70
N GLY A 258 0.75 -3.93 -1.38
CA GLY A 258 0.31 -2.86 -0.48
C GLY A 258 1.23 -1.64 -0.50
N GLY A 259 2.52 -1.87 -0.77
CA GLY A 259 3.52 -0.81 -0.89
C GLY A 259 4.72 -1.23 -1.74
N TRP A 260 5.60 -0.26 -1.98
CA TRP A 260 6.85 -0.44 -2.71
C TRP A 260 8.04 -0.04 -1.84
N LEU A 261 9.14 -0.75 -2.02
CA LEU A 261 10.41 -0.45 -1.39
C LEU A 261 11.49 -0.33 -2.46
N VAL A 262 12.29 0.69 -2.40
CA VAL A 262 13.49 0.84 -3.20
C VAL A 262 14.71 0.76 -2.30
N THR A 263 15.66 -0.10 -2.65
CA THR A 263 16.93 -0.23 -1.95
C THR A 263 18.10 0.02 -2.89
N ARG A 264 19.15 0.68 -2.40
CA ARG A 264 20.43 0.88 -3.12
C ARG A 264 21.58 0.67 -2.16
N GLY A 265 22.67 0.07 -2.65
CA GLY A 265 23.92 -0.10 -1.88
C GLY A 265 23.82 -1.06 -0.69
N LEU A 266 22.67 -1.73 -0.49
CA LEU A 266 22.52 -2.75 0.53
C LEU A 266 23.10 -4.08 0.04
N ALA A 267 23.63 -4.88 0.98
CA ALA A 267 23.93 -6.28 0.71
C ALA A 267 22.69 -6.95 0.08
N PRO A 268 22.84 -7.95 -0.80
CA PRO A 268 21.71 -8.53 -1.49
C PRO A 268 20.60 -8.90 -0.49
N VAL A 269 19.52 -8.13 -0.52
CA VAL A 269 18.29 -8.49 0.20
C VAL A 269 17.85 -9.81 -0.43
N PRO A 270 17.54 -10.85 0.36
CA PRO A 270 16.99 -12.10 -0.17
C PRO A 270 15.88 -11.81 -1.16
N SER A 271 15.68 -12.65 -2.16
CA SER A 271 14.58 -12.48 -3.13
C SER A 271 13.23 -12.33 -2.43
N VAL A 272 13.12 -12.95 -1.25
CA VAL A 272 11.98 -12.82 -0.34
C VAL A 272 12.55 -12.70 1.07
N LEU A 273 12.24 -11.59 1.73
CA LEU A 273 12.47 -11.37 3.15
C LEU A 273 11.12 -11.43 3.85
N GLY A 274 10.95 -12.32 4.80
CA GLY A 274 9.68 -12.53 5.49
C GLY A 274 9.83 -12.70 6.99
N VAL A 275 8.71 -12.64 7.66
CA VAL A 275 8.56 -12.96 9.07
C VAL A 275 7.70 -14.19 9.16
N ASP A 276 8.11 -15.17 9.94
CA ASP A 276 7.27 -16.33 10.22
C ASP A 276 6.08 -15.96 11.12
N ARG A 277 5.25 -16.94 11.46
CA ARG A 277 4.08 -16.70 12.30
C ARG A 277 4.39 -16.53 13.79
N THR A 278 5.61 -16.78 14.19
CA THR A 278 6.09 -16.45 15.54
C THR A 278 6.53 -15.00 15.64
N GLY A 279 6.59 -14.29 14.52
CA GLY A 279 7.11 -12.93 14.43
C GLY A 279 8.61 -12.88 14.23
N GLU A 280 9.27 -14.03 14.08
CA GLU A 280 10.69 -14.11 13.82
C GLU A 280 11.00 -13.98 12.32
N GLU A 281 12.12 -13.35 12.03
CA GLU A 281 12.63 -13.23 10.68
C GLU A 281 13.04 -14.60 10.15
N THR A 282 12.57 -14.91 8.96
CA THR A 282 12.94 -16.15 8.28
C THR A 282 13.28 -15.90 6.80
N THR A 283 14.18 -16.70 6.27
CA THR A 283 14.51 -16.67 4.86
C THR A 283 13.53 -17.56 4.11
N TRP A 284 12.83 -16.96 3.16
CA TRP A 284 11.85 -17.64 2.34
C TRP A 284 12.48 -18.09 1.03
N VAL A 285 12.16 -19.29 0.62
CA VAL A 285 12.50 -19.79 -0.71
C VAL A 285 11.53 -19.16 -1.70
N ALA A 286 12.06 -18.50 -2.74
CA ALA A 286 11.22 -17.97 -3.81
C ALA A 286 10.65 -19.14 -4.60
N ALA A 287 9.33 -19.35 -4.56
CA ALA A 287 8.64 -20.24 -5.47
C ALA A 287 7.97 -19.42 -6.59
N GLU A 288 7.88 -19.98 -7.79
CA GLU A 288 7.26 -19.30 -8.93
C GLU A 288 5.81 -18.92 -8.65
N ARG A 289 5.08 -19.76 -7.91
CA ARG A 289 3.66 -19.57 -7.60
C ARG A 289 3.31 -20.04 -6.20
N SER A 290 2.20 -19.51 -5.67
CA SER A 290 1.59 -20.05 -4.46
C SER A 290 0.67 -21.21 -4.81
N TRP A 291 0.85 -22.33 -4.13
CA TRP A 291 -0.06 -23.48 -4.26
C TRP A 291 -1.49 -23.10 -3.86
N LEU A 292 -1.66 -22.36 -2.77
CA LEU A 292 -2.98 -21.91 -2.29
C LEU A 292 -3.70 -21.08 -3.36
N VAL A 293 -3.02 -20.09 -3.94
CA VAL A 293 -3.62 -19.22 -4.95
C VAL A 293 -4.05 -20.01 -6.19
N GLU A 294 -3.22 -20.97 -6.67
CA GLU A 294 -3.57 -21.79 -7.82
C GLU A 294 -4.75 -22.74 -7.51
N ALA A 295 -4.76 -23.37 -6.32
CA ALA A 295 -5.88 -24.20 -5.89
C ALA A 295 -7.19 -23.38 -5.77
N MET A 296 -7.11 -22.16 -5.24
CA MET A 296 -8.25 -21.25 -5.16
C MET A 296 -8.74 -20.78 -6.54
N ARG A 297 -7.85 -20.54 -7.49
CA ARG A 297 -8.20 -20.18 -8.89
C ARG A 297 -8.95 -21.30 -9.59
N ASP A 298 -8.44 -22.52 -9.51
CA ASP A 298 -9.10 -23.67 -10.11
C ASP A 298 -10.46 -23.93 -9.44
N SER A 299 -10.53 -23.75 -8.13
CA SER A 299 -11.80 -23.80 -7.39
C SER A 299 -12.78 -22.74 -7.91
N ALA A 300 -12.36 -21.50 -8.07
CA ALA A 300 -13.19 -20.38 -8.54
C ALA A 300 -13.68 -20.58 -9.98
N ARG A 301 -12.86 -21.20 -10.83
CA ARG A 301 -13.20 -21.60 -12.21
C ARG A 301 -14.13 -22.82 -12.26
N ARG A 302 -14.38 -23.45 -11.11
CA ARG A 302 -15.07 -24.75 -10.98
C ARG A 302 -14.35 -25.88 -11.73
N ASP A 303 -13.04 -25.76 -11.90
CA ASP A 303 -12.21 -26.81 -12.46
C ASP A 303 -11.87 -27.87 -11.40
N ALA A 304 -12.76 -28.85 -11.27
CA ALA A 304 -12.58 -29.95 -10.33
C ALA A 304 -11.35 -30.82 -10.68
N SER A 305 -10.95 -30.86 -11.95
CA SER A 305 -9.77 -31.64 -12.38
C SER A 305 -8.48 -30.93 -12.03
N GLY A 306 -8.40 -29.61 -12.23
CA GLY A 306 -7.28 -28.78 -11.79
C GLY A 306 -7.11 -28.84 -10.27
N LEU A 307 -8.21 -28.62 -9.54
CA LEU A 307 -8.19 -28.71 -8.07
C LEU A 307 -7.73 -30.10 -7.57
N ARG A 308 -8.25 -31.18 -8.16
CA ARG A 308 -7.79 -32.57 -7.86
C ARG A 308 -6.28 -32.72 -8.09
N ARG A 309 -5.75 -32.18 -9.19
CA ARG A 309 -4.33 -32.21 -9.48
C ARG A 309 -3.53 -31.52 -8.39
N HIS A 310 -3.92 -30.32 -7.95
CA HIS A 310 -3.24 -29.61 -6.87
C HIS A 310 -3.28 -30.36 -5.55
N VAL A 311 -4.44 -30.93 -5.20
CA VAL A 311 -4.62 -31.73 -3.98
C VAL A 311 -3.71 -32.98 -4.03
N ARG A 312 -3.62 -33.65 -5.19
CA ARG A 312 -2.75 -34.81 -5.37
C ARG A 312 -1.26 -34.46 -5.27
N LEU A 313 -0.83 -33.38 -5.93
CA LEU A 313 0.55 -32.90 -5.83
C LEU A 313 0.94 -32.59 -4.38
N LEU A 314 0.06 -31.97 -3.61
CA LEU A 314 0.30 -31.74 -2.20
C LEU A 314 0.40 -33.05 -1.42
N ARG A 315 -0.48 -34.02 -1.69
CA ARG A 315 -0.43 -35.34 -1.06
C ARG A 315 0.91 -36.03 -1.33
N ASP A 316 1.30 -36.11 -2.59
CA ASP A 316 2.55 -36.75 -3.02
C ASP A 316 3.77 -36.08 -2.34
N ALA A 317 3.76 -34.75 -2.20
CA ALA A 317 4.83 -34.02 -1.55
C ALA A 317 4.89 -34.28 -0.04
N VAL A 318 3.74 -34.32 0.64
CA VAL A 318 3.68 -34.64 2.07
C VAL A 318 4.10 -36.08 2.34
N ASP A 319 3.66 -37.05 1.53
CA ASP A 319 4.05 -38.45 1.67
C ASP A 319 5.54 -38.68 1.45
N GLY A 320 6.15 -37.90 0.54
CA GLY A 320 7.57 -38.01 0.21
C GLY A 320 8.52 -37.55 1.33
N ALA A 321 8.11 -36.57 2.15
CA ALA A 321 8.95 -36.00 3.21
C ALA A 321 8.09 -35.30 4.28
N PRO A 322 7.30 -36.04 5.08
CA PRO A 322 6.32 -35.45 6.01
C PRO A 322 6.97 -34.49 7.03
N GLU A 323 8.20 -34.75 7.45
CA GLU A 323 8.94 -33.90 8.39
C GLU A 323 9.17 -32.46 7.91
N ARG A 324 9.16 -32.23 6.59
CA ARG A 324 9.30 -30.89 6.01
C ARG A 324 8.02 -30.06 6.07
N TRP A 325 6.90 -30.71 6.27
CA TRP A 325 5.56 -30.11 6.25
C TRP A 325 4.97 -29.93 7.65
N CYS A 326 5.61 -30.50 8.68
CA CYS A 326 5.19 -30.34 10.07
C CYS A 326 5.17 -28.89 10.47
N GLY A 327 4.02 -28.41 10.96
CA GLY A 327 3.85 -27.03 11.45
C GLY A 327 3.71 -25.97 10.38
N LEU A 328 3.84 -26.31 9.09
CA LEU A 328 3.54 -25.37 8.00
C LEU A 328 2.04 -25.20 7.83
N GLN A 329 1.65 -24.05 7.33
CA GLN A 329 0.27 -23.72 6.98
C GLN A 329 0.11 -23.61 5.47
N VAL A 330 -1.13 -23.67 5.00
CA VAL A 330 -1.43 -23.77 3.56
C VAL A 330 -0.96 -22.58 2.72
N ASP A 331 -0.85 -21.41 3.31
CA ASP A 331 -0.31 -20.19 2.67
C ASP A 331 1.21 -20.18 2.55
N GLU A 332 1.88 -21.10 3.27
CA GLU A 332 3.35 -21.27 3.27
C GLU A 332 3.80 -22.37 2.27
N ILE A 333 2.93 -22.67 1.30
CA ILE A 333 3.16 -23.70 0.27
C ILE A 333 3.34 -23.03 -1.09
N GLY A 334 4.47 -23.29 -1.73
CA GLY A 334 4.81 -22.84 -3.07
C GLY A 334 4.65 -23.92 -4.13
N LEU A 335 4.63 -23.47 -5.38
CA LEU A 335 4.80 -24.28 -6.58
C LEU A 335 6.03 -23.77 -7.31
N ASP A 336 7.01 -24.64 -7.53
CA ASP A 336 8.20 -24.34 -8.28
C ASP A 336 8.37 -25.39 -9.40
N ALA A 337 8.39 -24.95 -10.66
CA ALA A 337 8.41 -25.82 -11.84
C ALA A 337 7.35 -26.94 -11.79
N GLY A 338 6.18 -26.68 -11.17
CA GLY A 338 5.09 -27.64 -11.02
C GLY A 338 5.25 -28.62 -9.85
N VAL A 339 6.29 -28.49 -9.04
CA VAL A 339 6.52 -29.26 -7.82
C VAL A 339 6.05 -28.44 -6.61
N VAL A 340 5.38 -29.11 -5.68
CA VAL A 340 4.97 -28.49 -4.41
C VAL A 340 6.17 -28.41 -3.46
N VAL A 341 6.48 -27.22 -2.97
CA VAL A 341 7.64 -26.96 -2.10
C VAL A 341 7.21 -26.16 -0.87
N PRO A 342 7.77 -26.44 0.32
CA PRO A 342 7.63 -25.53 1.46
C PRO A 342 8.45 -24.27 1.18
N VAL A 343 7.89 -23.11 1.52
CA VAL A 343 8.55 -21.82 1.27
C VAL A 343 9.58 -21.46 2.32
N HIS A 344 9.51 -22.08 3.48
CA HIS A 344 10.53 -22.01 4.54
C HIS A 344 10.49 -23.30 5.38
N GLU A 345 11.48 -23.49 6.22
CA GLU A 345 11.42 -24.52 7.24
C GLU A 345 10.64 -24.00 8.45
N SER A 346 9.62 -24.74 8.87
CA SER A 346 8.89 -24.37 10.09
C SER A 346 9.82 -24.55 11.31
N ALA A 347 9.89 -23.51 12.14
CA ALA A 347 10.55 -23.59 13.44
C ALA A 347 9.82 -24.53 14.40
N VAL A 348 8.54 -24.78 14.14
CA VAL A 348 7.66 -25.61 14.98
C VAL A 348 7.57 -27.00 14.39
N LYS A 349 8.01 -27.99 15.16
CA LYS A 349 7.88 -29.41 14.80
C LYS A 349 6.71 -30.01 15.59
N LEU A 350 5.59 -30.19 14.91
CA LEU A 350 4.43 -30.89 15.47
C LEU A 350 4.61 -32.41 15.31
N ALA A 351 4.17 -33.18 16.32
CA ALA A 351 4.15 -34.63 16.22
C ALA A 351 2.90 -35.09 15.44
N GLU A 352 2.94 -34.97 14.11
CA GLU A 352 1.84 -35.27 13.20
C GLU A 352 2.26 -36.38 12.23
N SER A 353 1.32 -37.26 11.91
CA SER A 353 1.49 -38.21 10.80
C SER A 353 1.30 -37.51 9.45
N ALA A 354 1.76 -38.10 8.36
CA ALA A 354 1.55 -37.58 7.01
C ALA A 354 0.05 -37.32 6.72
N ASP A 355 -0.83 -38.22 7.17
CA ASP A 355 -2.27 -38.06 6.99
C ASP A 355 -2.82 -36.87 7.78
N GLU A 356 -2.36 -36.66 9.03
CA GLU A 356 -2.78 -35.53 9.87
C GLU A 356 -2.29 -34.20 9.30
N ILE A 357 -1.03 -34.13 8.85
CA ILE A 357 -0.46 -32.96 8.17
C ILE A 357 -1.29 -32.63 6.94
N PHE A 358 -1.46 -33.59 6.04
CA PHE A 358 -2.20 -33.38 4.80
C PHE A 358 -3.65 -32.96 5.06
N LEU A 359 -4.35 -33.65 5.96
CA LEU A 359 -5.75 -33.33 6.30
C LEU A 359 -5.86 -31.94 6.95
N GLY A 360 -4.88 -31.54 7.77
CA GLY A 360 -4.78 -30.20 8.34
C GLY A 360 -4.66 -29.13 7.27
N LEU A 361 -3.79 -29.33 6.29
CA LEU A 361 -3.61 -28.39 5.17
C LEU A 361 -4.87 -28.29 4.28
N LEU A 362 -5.57 -29.41 4.04
CA LEU A 362 -6.86 -29.40 3.34
C LEU A 362 -7.95 -28.67 4.14
N ASP A 363 -7.96 -28.83 5.45
CA ASP A 363 -8.91 -28.14 6.32
C ASP A 363 -8.68 -26.61 6.32
N GLU A 364 -7.43 -26.18 6.27
CA GLU A 364 -7.07 -24.78 6.11
C GLU A 364 -7.52 -24.25 4.72
N LEU A 365 -7.30 -25.00 3.62
CA LEU A 365 -7.83 -24.64 2.31
C LEU A 365 -9.36 -24.50 2.32
N ALA A 366 -10.06 -25.45 2.94
CA ALA A 366 -11.51 -25.40 3.09
C ALA A 366 -11.96 -24.17 3.87
N ALA A 367 -11.23 -23.81 4.93
CA ALA A 367 -11.49 -22.61 5.70
C ALA A 367 -11.33 -21.34 4.84
N PHE A 368 -10.28 -21.25 4.03
CA PHE A 368 -10.11 -20.15 3.06
C PHE A 368 -11.28 -20.05 2.10
N LEU A 369 -11.69 -21.15 1.50
CA LEU A 369 -12.84 -21.19 0.58
C LEU A 369 -14.15 -20.74 1.24
N CYS A 370 -14.35 -21.06 2.53
CA CYS A 370 -15.52 -20.61 3.28
C CYS A 370 -15.49 -19.13 3.65
N VAL A 371 -14.35 -18.64 4.13
CA VAL A 371 -14.23 -17.27 4.68
C VAL A 371 -14.13 -16.23 3.56
N THR A 372 -13.40 -16.54 2.50
CA THR A 372 -13.14 -15.60 1.40
C THR A 372 -14.29 -15.48 0.40
N GLY A 373 -15.32 -16.34 0.53
CA GLY A 373 -16.45 -16.37 -0.39
C GLY A 373 -16.06 -16.75 -1.83
N TRP A 374 -14.89 -17.33 -2.04
CA TRP A 374 -14.49 -17.85 -3.34
C TRP A 374 -15.41 -19.01 -3.73
N ARG A 375 -15.78 -19.03 -5.01
CA ARG A 375 -16.61 -20.11 -5.55
C ARG A 375 -15.83 -21.42 -5.50
N HIS A 376 -16.53 -22.51 -5.31
CA HIS A 376 -15.99 -23.87 -5.38
C HIS A 376 -16.89 -24.75 -6.26
N PRO A 377 -16.40 -25.91 -6.75
CA PRO A 377 -17.15 -26.76 -7.67
C PRO A 377 -18.42 -27.37 -7.06
N TRP A 378 -18.47 -27.47 -5.74
CA TRP A 378 -19.58 -28.10 -5.02
C TRP A 378 -20.77 -27.16 -4.77
N PRO A 379 -21.95 -27.68 -4.41
CA PRO A 379 -23.12 -26.87 -4.07
C PRO A 379 -22.82 -25.85 -2.97
N ALA A 380 -23.43 -24.69 -3.05
CA ALA A 380 -23.32 -23.63 -2.04
C ALA A 380 -23.87 -24.11 -0.67
N GLY A 381 -23.37 -23.48 0.40
CA GLY A 381 -23.81 -23.76 1.78
C GLY A 381 -23.10 -24.93 2.45
N ARG A 382 -22.06 -25.50 1.84
CA ARG A 382 -21.20 -26.48 2.49
C ARG A 382 -20.31 -25.81 3.52
N GLY A 383 -20.29 -26.39 4.72
CA GLY A 383 -19.42 -25.93 5.79
C GLY A 383 -17.97 -26.42 5.60
N ARG A 384 -17.04 -25.85 6.39
CA ARG A 384 -15.61 -26.19 6.37
C ARG A 384 -15.36 -27.70 6.46
N ASP A 385 -15.98 -28.40 7.42
CA ASP A 385 -15.80 -29.84 7.61
C ASP A 385 -16.21 -30.64 6.37
N GLU A 386 -17.36 -30.28 5.77
CA GLU A 386 -17.86 -30.96 4.56
C GLU A 386 -16.96 -30.69 3.35
N LEU A 387 -16.46 -29.47 3.19
CA LEU A 387 -15.52 -29.12 2.11
C LEU A 387 -14.20 -29.86 2.26
N THR A 388 -13.69 -30.00 3.48
CA THR A 388 -12.47 -30.79 3.74
C THR A 388 -12.66 -32.24 3.34
N VAL A 389 -13.79 -32.84 3.71
CA VAL A 389 -14.13 -34.21 3.30
C VAL A 389 -14.24 -34.35 1.77
N LEU A 390 -14.86 -33.37 1.10
CA LEU A 390 -14.98 -33.37 -0.36
C LEU A 390 -13.62 -33.18 -1.04
N LEU A 391 -12.73 -32.34 -0.51
CA LEU A 391 -11.36 -32.18 -0.99
C LEU A 391 -10.58 -33.49 -0.88
N ALA A 392 -10.62 -34.15 0.28
CA ALA A 392 -9.97 -35.43 0.51
C ALA A 392 -10.52 -36.52 -0.43
N ALA A 393 -11.84 -36.56 -0.64
CA ALA A 393 -12.48 -37.50 -1.57
C ALA A 393 -12.07 -37.30 -3.03
N THR A 394 -11.56 -36.12 -3.43
CA THR A 394 -11.04 -35.90 -4.81
C THR A 394 -9.85 -36.78 -5.15
N ILE A 395 -9.12 -37.28 -4.15
CA ILE A 395 -7.97 -38.17 -4.29
C ILE A 395 -8.20 -39.54 -3.67
N ASP A 396 -9.48 -39.95 -3.55
CA ASP A 396 -9.90 -41.23 -3.02
C ASP A 396 -9.57 -41.46 -1.53
N MET A 397 -9.27 -40.40 -0.76
CA MET A 397 -9.07 -40.48 0.68
C MET A 397 -10.41 -40.42 1.40
N THR A 398 -10.70 -41.46 2.22
CA THR A 398 -11.94 -41.54 2.99
C THR A 398 -11.73 -41.00 4.39
N VAL A 399 -12.39 -39.89 4.72
CA VAL A 399 -12.36 -39.24 6.03
C VAL A 399 -13.76 -38.83 6.44
N THR A 400 -14.01 -38.74 7.73
CA THR A 400 -15.27 -38.24 8.27
C THR A 400 -15.15 -36.82 8.80
N PRO A 401 -16.26 -36.07 8.94
CA PRO A 401 -16.21 -34.75 9.59
C PRO A 401 -15.69 -34.81 11.04
N ALA A 402 -15.79 -35.96 11.71
CA ALA A 402 -15.23 -36.16 13.05
C ALA A 402 -13.71 -36.20 13.03
N ASP A 403 -13.12 -36.91 12.05
CA ASP A 403 -11.66 -36.97 11.87
C ASP A 403 -11.09 -35.58 11.58
N VAL A 404 -11.74 -34.84 10.69
CA VAL A 404 -11.36 -33.45 10.36
C VAL A 404 -11.34 -32.58 11.62
N ARG A 405 -12.42 -32.62 12.42
CA ARG A 405 -12.48 -31.84 13.67
C ARG A 405 -11.43 -32.29 14.71
N GLN A 406 -11.09 -33.56 14.74
CA GLN A 406 -10.07 -34.08 15.63
C GLN A 406 -8.68 -33.57 15.25
N VAL A 407 -8.31 -33.67 13.98
CA VAL A 407 -7.03 -33.16 13.45
C VAL A 407 -6.94 -31.65 13.68
N ARG A 408 -7.99 -30.90 13.33
CA ARG A 408 -8.04 -29.46 13.57
C ARG A 408 -7.76 -29.09 15.02
N ARG A 409 -8.48 -29.68 15.97
CA ARG A 409 -8.29 -29.40 17.41
C ARG A 409 -6.86 -29.69 17.89
N ARG A 410 -6.27 -30.80 17.44
CA ARG A 410 -4.88 -31.13 17.79
C ARG A 410 -3.92 -30.09 17.23
N ARG A 411 -4.09 -29.74 15.95
CA ARG A 411 -3.25 -28.77 15.28
C ARG A 411 -3.39 -27.35 15.87
N GLU A 412 -4.61 -26.88 16.10
CA GLU A 412 -4.87 -25.58 16.76
C GLU A 412 -4.28 -25.52 18.16
N SER A 413 -4.42 -26.59 18.96
CA SER A 413 -3.82 -26.67 20.29
C SER A 413 -2.30 -26.65 20.24
N ALA A 414 -1.70 -27.35 19.30
CA ALA A 414 -0.25 -27.40 19.12
C ALA A 414 0.31 -26.04 18.64
N LEU A 415 -0.33 -25.41 17.69
CA LEU A 415 0.04 -24.07 17.23
C LEU A 415 -0.10 -23.02 18.36
N ALA A 416 -1.19 -23.05 19.11
CA ALA A 416 -1.40 -22.14 20.25
C ALA A 416 -0.32 -22.30 21.32
N SER A 417 0.16 -23.53 21.58
CA SER A 417 1.23 -23.79 22.53
C SER A 417 2.58 -23.17 22.13
N THR A 418 2.74 -22.84 20.85
CA THR A 418 3.96 -22.20 20.29
C THR A 418 3.78 -20.71 20.04
N GLY A 419 2.64 -20.12 20.43
CA GLY A 419 2.31 -18.71 20.17
C GLY A 419 1.89 -18.41 18.74
N MET A 420 1.76 -19.44 17.88
CA MET A 420 1.34 -19.25 16.50
C MET A 420 -0.17 -19.07 16.37
N THR A 421 -0.58 -18.13 15.52
CA THR A 421 -1.98 -17.94 15.18
C THR A 421 -2.33 -18.82 13.98
N PRO A 422 -3.43 -19.61 14.01
CA PRO A 422 -3.91 -20.34 12.83
C PRO A 422 -4.19 -19.39 11.66
N VAL A 423 -3.94 -19.86 10.43
CA VAL A 423 -4.16 -19.09 9.16
C VAL A 423 -5.55 -18.49 9.08
N VAL A 424 -6.54 -19.24 9.49
CA VAL A 424 -7.90 -18.75 9.60
C VAL A 424 -8.26 -18.87 11.06
N ALA A 425 -8.09 -17.80 11.82
CA ALA A 425 -8.78 -17.69 13.08
C ALA A 425 -10.25 -17.98 12.78
N SER A 426 -10.72 -19.14 13.21
CA SER A 426 -12.14 -19.45 13.18
C SER A 426 -12.82 -18.30 13.91
N ARG A 427 -13.32 -17.30 13.18
CA ARG A 427 -14.42 -16.53 13.77
C ARG A 427 -15.45 -17.63 14.02
N PRO A 428 -15.74 -17.96 15.28
CA PRO A 428 -16.90 -18.79 15.52
C PRO A 428 -18.02 -18.01 14.84
N VAL A 429 -18.59 -18.57 13.78
CA VAL A 429 -19.94 -18.19 13.40
C VAL A 429 -20.73 -18.66 14.61
N SER A 430 -20.86 -17.75 15.57
CA SER A 430 -21.73 -17.93 16.70
C SER A 430 -23.10 -18.09 16.09
N THR A 431 -23.51 -19.35 15.94
CA THR A 431 -24.93 -19.68 15.65
C THR A 431 -25.81 -19.16 16.78
N ASP A 432 -25.21 -18.79 17.89
CA ASP A 432 -25.78 -18.14 19.06
C ASP A 432 -25.39 -16.65 19.16
N ALA A 433 -25.22 -15.95 18.02
CA ALA A 433 -25.12 -14.51 18.05
C ALA A 433 -26.37 -13.98 18.79
N ASP A 434 -26.13 -13.37 19.95
CA ASP A 434 -27.11 -12.73 20.79
C ASP A 434 -28.10 -11.97 19.88
N PRO A 435 -29.41 -12.13 20.05
CA PRO A 435 -30.40 -11.38 19.28
C PRO A 435 -30.13 -9.87 19.23
N SER A 436 -29.50 -9.33 20.26
CA SER A 436 -29.05 -7.93 20.33
C SER A 436 -27.91 -7.62 19.36
N GLU A 437 -26.97 -8.55 19.19
CA GLU A 437 -25.83 -8.41 18.27
C GLU A 437 -26.26 -8.56 16.80
N ARG A 438 -27.21 -9.46 16.54
CA ARG A 438 -27.86 -9.57 15.22
C ARG A 438 -28.65 -8.30 14.87
N GLN A 439 -29.34 -7.71 15.84
CA GLN A 439 -30.08 -6.48 15.63
C GLN A 439 -29.10 -5.32 15.39
N LYS A 440 -28.01 -5.22 16.16
CA LYS A 440 -26.95 -4.23 15.96
C LYS A 440 -26.31 -4.33 14.57
N LEU A 441 -25.97 -5.54 14.12
CA LEU A 441 -25.44 -5.76 12.77
C LEU A 441 -26.45 -5.45 11.66
N LYS A 442 -27.75 -5.65 11.93
CA LYS A 442 -28.82 -5.24 11.00
C LYS A 442 -28.92 -3.73 10.91
N ASP A 443 -28.90 -3.05 12.05
CA ASP A 443 -29.01 -1.60 12.14
C ASP A 443 -27.76 -0.95 11.48
N GLU A 444 -26.57 -1.50 11.70
CA GLU A 444 -25.34 -1.09 11.00
C GLU A 444 -25.43 -1.31 9.49
N ASN A 445 -25.99 -2.44 9.04
CA ASN A 445 -26.16 -2.73 7.62
C ASN A 445 -27.19 -1.80 6.96
N GLU A 446 -28.23 -1.41 7.66
CA GLU A 446 -29.20 -0.41 7.20
C GLU A 446 -28.59 0.99 7.16
N ALA A 447 -27.79 1.37 8.15
CA ALA A 447 -27.06 2.63 8.16
C ALA A 447 -26.05 2.70 6.99
N LEU A 448 -25.29 1.64 6.74
CA LEU A 448 -24.37 1.54 5.60
C LEU A 448 -25.11 1.61 4.25
N ARG A 449 -26.25 0.95 4.12
CA ARG A 449 -27.09 1.07 2.91
C ARG A 449 -27.61 2.48 2.71
N GLY A 450 -27.99 3.16 3.80
CA GLY A 450 -28.37 4.58 3.78
C GLY A 450 -27.22 5.47 3.30
N GLN A 451 -26.01 5.25 3.81
CA GLN A 451 -24.81 5.98 3.38
C GLN A 451 -24.49 5.72 1.90
N VAL A 452 -24.51 4.47 1.44
CA VAL A 452 -24.29 4.14 0.02
C VAL A 452 -25.32 4.82 -0.89
N THR A 453 -26.58 4.88 -0.45
CA THR A 453 -27.64 5.55 -1.21
C THR A 453 -27.42 7.06 -1.26
N TRP A 454 -27.04 7.67 -0.15
CA TRP A 454 -26.67 9.08 -0.07
C TRP A 454 -25.46 9.40 -0.96
N PHE A 455 -24.39 8.58 -0.92
CA PHE A 455 -23.23 8.72 -1.81
C PHE A 455 -23.60 8.64 -3.28
N LYS A 456 -24.43 7.66 -3.65
CA LYS A 456 -24.93 7.55 -5.05
C LYS A 456 -25.69 8.80 -5.47
N GLN A 457 -26.46 9.40 -4.57
CA GLN A 457 -27.19 10.62 -4.84
C GLN A 457 -26.25 11.84 -4.98
N GLN A 458 -25.26 11.97 -4.10
CA GLN A 458 -24.22 13.00 -4.20
C GLN A 458 -23.39 12.87 -5.48
N MET A 459 -23.01 11.65 -5.86
CA MET A 459 -22.29 11.41 -7.12
C MET A 459 -23.12 11.80 -8.34
N ARG A 460 -24.42 11.47 -8.34
CA ARG A 460 -25.33 11.91 -9.41
C ARG A 460 -25.44 13.43 -9.48
N GLN A 461 -25.58 14.10 -8.34
CA GLN A 461 -25.63 15.57 -8.31
C GLN A 461 -24.33 16.20 -8.82
N ARG A 462 -23.16 15.67 -8.42
CA ARG A 462 -21.86 16.13 -8.96
C ARG A 462 -21.72 15.88 -10.45
N GLN A 463 -22.17 14.73 -10.93
CA GLN A 463 -22.16 14.43 -12.38
C GLN A 463 -23.05 15.38 -13.15
N THR A 464 -24.26 15.69 -12.65
CA THR A 464 -25.18 16.65 -13.25
C THR A 464 -24.54 18.05 -13.27
N MET A 465 -24.00 18.51 -12.14
CA MET A 465 -23.33 19.80 -12.05
C MET A 465 -22.12 19.89 -12.99
N THR A 466 -21.32 18.82 -13.08
CA THR A 466 -20.18 18.77 -14.00
C THR A 466 -20.65 18.80 -15.46
N HIS A 467 -21.76 18.13 -15.76
CA HIS A 467 -22.36 18.14 -17.09
C HIS A 467 -22.88 19.55 -17.45
N GLU A 468 -23.57 20.22 -16.54
CA GLU A 468 -24.07 21.59 -16.72
C GLU A 468 -22.93 22.58 -16.96
N VAL A 469 -21.85 22.50 -16.16
CA VAL A 469 -20.65 23.33 -16.34
C VAL A 469 -20.00 23.08 -17.70
N ARG A 470 -19.93 21.80 -18.13
CA ARG A 470 -19.40 21.46 -19.45
C ARG A 470 -20.29 21.98 -20.58
N MET A 471 -21.61 21.92 -20.41
CA MET A 471 -22.56 22.42 -21.42
C MET A 471 -22.57 23.95 -21.46
N ALA A 472 -22.40 24.63 -20.33
CA ALA A 472 -22.21 26.09 -20.29
C ALA A 472 -20.92 26.50 -21.01
N ALA A 473 -19.79 25.83 -20.66
CA ALA A 473 -18.52 26.10 -21.32
C ALA A 473 -18.55 25.85 -22.85
N ARG A 474 -19.27 24.82 -23.30
CA ARG A 474 -19.47 24.56 -24.75
C ARG A 474 -20.28 25.68 -25.43
N ARG A 475 -21.35 26.20 -24.77
CA ARG A 475 -22.13 27.33 -25.28
C ARG A 475 -21.27 28.59 -25.39
N ASP A 476 -20.45 28.87 -24.40
CA ASP A 476 -19.56 30.02 -24.41
C ASP A 476 -18.49 29.92 -25.51
N VAL A 477 -17.93 28.73 -25.72
CA VAL A 477 -16.98 28.47 -26.81
C VAL A 477 -17.67 28.63 -28.20
N ALA A 478 -18.91 28.14 -28.35
CA ALA A 478 -19.65 28.29 -29.57
C ALA A 478 -19.99 29.78 -29.88
N ALA A 479 -20.40 30.52 -28.84
CA ALA A 479 -20.68 31.96 -28.98
C ALA A 479 -19.40 32.75 -29.33
N LEU A 480 -18.27 32.41 -28.71
CA LEU A 480 -16.97 33.02 -29.06
C LEU A 480 -16.55 32.69 -30.50
N ASN A 481 -16.71 31.45 -30.95
CA ASN A 481 -16.40 31.06 -32.33
C ASN A 481 -17.30 31.77 -33.34
N SER A 482 -18.60 31.94 -33.07
CA SER A 482 -19.51 32.72 -33.90
C SER A 482 -19.07 34.18 -33.98
N ARG A 483 -18.65 34.76 -32.85
CA ARG A 483 -18.16 36.15 -32.82
C ARG A 483 -16.81 36.33 -33.54
N ILE A 484 -15.94 35.33 -33.47
CA ILE A 484 -14.69 35.32 -34.24
C ILE A 484 -15.00 35.30 -35.74
N LYS A 485 -15.92 34.43 -36.16
CA LYS A 485 -16.35 34.34 -37.56
C LYS A 485 -16.95 35.67 -38.05
N GLU A 486 -17.82 36.30 -37.27
CA GLU A 486 -18.39 37.63 -37.59
C GLU A 486 -17.30 38.70 -37.73
N LEU A 487 -16.30 38.71 -36.83
CA LEU A 487 -15.17 39.64 -36.92
C LEU A 487 -14.25 39.37 -38.12
N GLU A 488 -14.05 38.11 -38.49
CA GLU A 488 -13.31 37.74 -39.71
C GLU A 488 -14.05 38.17 -40.98
N GLU A 489 -15.37 38.03 -41.02
CA GLU A 489 -16.21 38.53 -42.13
C GLU A 489 -16.16 40.06 -42.21
N GLN A 490 -16.25 40.78 -41.09
CA GLN A 490 -16.11 42.24 -41.05
C GLN A 490 -14.71 42.71 -41.49
N LEU A 491 -13.66 41.98 -41.12
CA LEU A 491 -12.28 42.25 -41.55
C LEU A 491 -12.10 42.00 -43.06
N SER A 492 -12.72 40.97 -43.60
CA SER A 492 -12.68 40.66 -45.04
C SER A 492 -13.45 41.68 -45.87
N ALA A 493 -14.61 42.11 -45.37
CA ALA A 493 -15.40 43.17 -45.99
C ALA A 493 -14.70 44.54 -45.93
N GLY A 494 -13.99 44.84 -44.84
CA GLY A 494 -13.22 46.07 -44.64
C GLY A 494 -11.93 46.17 -45.46
N ARG A 495 -11.44 45.08 -46.06
CA ARG A 495 -10.27 45.08 -46.96
C ARG A 495 -10.58 45.63 -48.36
N ALA A 496 -11.84 45.92 -48.66
CA ALA A 496 -12.26 46.54 -49.91
C ALA A 496 -12.21 48.09 -49.89
N THR A 497 -11.82 48.73 -48.79
CA THR A 497 -11.67 50.20 -48.69
C THR A 497 -10.29 50.59 -48.10
N PRO A 498 -9.68 51.72 -48.53
CA PRO A 498 -8.26 52.00 -48.22
C PRO A 498 -8.00 52.21 -46.74
N VAL A 499 -7.11 51.35 -46.27
CA VAL A 499 -6.73 51.07 -44.89
C VAL A 499 -5.82 52.15 -44.36
N SER A 500 -6.14 52.81 -43.21
CA SER A 500 -5.14 53.23 -42.22
C SER A 500 -5.67 53.47 -40.80
N ARG A 501 -6.99 53.45 -40.58
CA ARG A 501 -7.54 53.74 -39.23
C ARG A 501 -8.20 52.54 -38.51
N VAL A 502 -8.39 51.42 -39.20
CA VAL A 502 -9.10 50.24 -38.63
C VAL A 502 -8.15 49.29 -37.93
N SER A 503 -6.90 49.20 -38.36
CA SER A 503 -5.87 48.29 -37.80
C SER A 503 -5.60 48.53 -36.31
N LYS A 504 -5.62 49.78 -35.84
CA LYS A 504 -5.34 50.09 -34.44
C LYS A 504 -6.47 49.68 -33.47
N ARG A 505 -7.76 49.85 -33.93
CA ARG A 505 -8.93 49.46 -33.12
C ARG A 505 -9.11 47.95 -33.03
N ALA A 506 -8.81 47.21 -34.08
CA ALA A 506 -8.86 45.75 -34.09
C ALA A 506 -7.80 45.10 -33.17
N SER A 507 -6.58 45.66 -33.17
CA SER A 507 -5.49 45.21 -32.27
C SER A 507 -5.80 45.45 -30.80
N ASP A 508 -6.47 46.54 -30.47
CA ASP A 508 -6.85 46.85 -29.09
C ASP A 508 -8.04 46.03 -28.62
N LEU A 509 -8.96 45.67 -29.48
CA LEU A 509 -10.07 44.76 -29.18
C LEU A 509 -9.57 43.32 -28.92
N LEU A 510 -8.69 42.83 -29.77
CA LEU A 510 -8.04 41.51 -29.59
C LEU A 510 -7.22 41.43 -28.31
N ARG A 511 -6.55 42.52 -27.89
CA ARG A 511 -5.85 42.60 -26.62
C ARG A 511 -6.80 42.53 -25.41
N ARG A 512 -7.98 43.21 -25.51
CA ARG A 512 -9.00 43.17 -24.44
C ARG A 512 -9.69 41.81 -24.33
N VAL A 513 -9.94 41.13 -25.42
CA VAL A 513 -10.51 39.76 -25.45
C VAL A 513 -9.49 38.75 -24.87
N ARG A 514 -8.20 38.83 -25.27
CA ARG A 514 -7.15 38.01 -24.69
C ARG A 514 -6.99 38.23 -23.19
N GLY A 515 -7.11 39.46 -22.72
CA GLY A 515 -7.03 39.77 -21.27
C GLY A 515 -8.21 39.23 -20.47
N ARG A 516 -9.41 39.11 -21.07
CA ARG A 516 -10.59 38.50 -20.42
C ARG A 516 -10.52 36.98 -20.39
N CYS A 517 -10.10 36.35 -21.47
CA CYS A 517 -9.92 34.89 -21.52
C CYS A 517 -8.82 34.38 -20.56
N ALA A 518 -7.84 35.20 -20.23
CA ALA A 518 -6.77 34.83 -19.28
C ALA A 518 -7.24 34.79 -17.81
N ARG A 519 -8.43 35.31 -17.50
CA ARG A 519 -9.00 35.36 -16.13
C ARG A 519 -9.99 34.24 -15.83
N VAL A 520 -10.30 33.37 -16.81
CA VAL A 520 -11.19 32.23 -16.59
C VAL A 520 -10.36 31.02 -16.11
N PRO A 521 -10.61 30.48 -14.92
CA PRO A 521 -9.95 29.28 -14.45
C PRO A 521 -10.22 28.12 -15.43
N GLY A 522 -9.16 27.55 -16.01
CA GLY A 522 -9.28 26.46 -17.00
C GLY A 522 -8.97 26.84 -18.46
N ALA A 523 -9.09 28.09 -18.87
CA ALA A 523 -8.83 28.52 -20.25
C ALA A 523 -7.37 28.31 -20.70
N ARG A 524 -6.41 28.35 -19.75
CA ARG A 524 -4.99 28.07 -20.04
C ARG A 524 -4.72 26.60 -20.39
N ARG A 525 -5.54 25.67 -19.90
CA ARG A 525 -5.46 24.23 -20.25
C ARG A 525 -6.03 23.95 -21.63
N ALA A 526 -7.17 24.55 -21.95
CA ALA A 526 -7.81 24.44 -23.26
C ALA A 526 -6.94 25.03 -24.38
N ALA A 527 -6.29 26.17 -24.14
CA ALA A 527 -5.40 26.81 -25.12
C ALA A 527 -4.10 26.00 -25.37
N ARG A 528 -3.60 25.25 -24.40
CA ARG A 528 -2.45 24.33 -24.59
C ARG A 528 -2.85 23.08 -25.37
N LEU A 529 -4.04 22.53 -25.15
CA LEU A 529 -4.58 21.39 -25.92
C LEU A 529 -4.83 21.76 -27.38
N LEU A 530 -5.40 22.94 -27.63
CA LEU A 530 -5.61 23.45 -28.99
C LEU A 530 -4.30 23.68 -29.76
N ARG A 531 -3.25 24.17 -29.10
CA ARG A 531 -1.93 24.31 -29.75
C ARG A 531 -1.28 22.98 -30.11
N ARG A 532 -1.50 21.92 -29.28
CA ARG A 532 -1.03 20.56 -29.61
C ARG A 532 -1.78 19.94 -30.79
N VAL A 533 -3.08 20.22 -30.92
CA VAL A 533 -3.91 19.66 -31.99
C VAL A 533 -3.66 20.42 -33.34
N LEU A 534 -3.42 21.73 -33.30
CA LEU A 534 -3.19 22.53 -34.48
C LEU A 534 -1.73 22.61 -34.92
N GLY A 535 -0.77 22.29 -34.04
CA GLY A 535 0.67 22.29 -34.35
C GLY A 535 1.20 20.97 -34.93
N GLY A 536 0.34 19.95 -35.06
CA GLY A 536 0.72 18.62 -35.59
C GLY A 536 0.60 18.43 -37.09
N ARG A 537 0.39 19.50 -37.88
CA ARG A 537 0.42 19.45 -39.35
C ARG A 537 1.35 20.54 -39.86
N ARG A 538 2.61 20.24 -39.90
CA ARG A 538 3.62 20.71 -40.87
C ARG A 538 4.67 19.63 -41.02
#